data_2837389b3e1734f887194d284765359a
#
_entry.id   2837389b3e1734f887194d284765359a
#
_cell.length_a   1.000
_cell.length_b   1.000
_cell.length_c   1.000
_cell.angle_alpha   90.00
_cell.angle_beta   90.00
_cell.angle_gamma   90.00
#
_symmetry.space_group_name_H-M   'P 1'
#
loop_
_entity.id
_entity.type
_entity.pdbx_description
1 polymer ?
#
loop_
_entity_poly.entity_id
_entity_poly.type
_entity_poly.pdbx_seq_one_letter_code
_entity_poly.pdbx_strand_id
1 'polypeptide(L)'
;VRHGSGTTWKNKGRVKGGKSLLVSFRLVPVIAFCGSAFHSKQKSVHQQGSMFTVTPIPNQYAVNGTMFPLALTPTPGATDRSFPTLVKHVHQEREYILNLCKIHGAVLLRGFTEDSAEGFAAVAEALNLVKYPYVGGAAPRTDVVRDVVFTTNESPPSEPIPFHHEIAQVPDPPSYIMFYCDVEPFKGGETPIIRSDQVAEFFFQTYPEFAAEVEEKGVKYIRVMPKEDDNSSAIGRSWKSTFQCTTKEEAETAMKKIGTTWEWLENGDLRTISAAVPAIRTDRRSGRKMFFNSMVAAYTGWIDSRNDPTKSIVLGDDTAVNGEALLKVAEFQRDNRVCFQWKKGDIIVIDNFVTMHSRNTFERPRRILAAIGGPSLDGFATGSGIRQAESTVGEDIPAPTSPVGTDPLPAPASGQRRFNPTTT
;
A
#
# COMPACT_ATOMS: atom_id res chain seq x y z
N VAL A 1 -11.58 -6.05 59.87
CA VAL A 1 -11.82 -5.10 60.98
C VAL A 1 -11.64 -3.67 60.43
N ARG A 2 -12.77 -2.96 60.32
CA ARG A 2 -13.00 -1.48 60.39
C ARG A 2 -12.25 -0.56 59.43
N HIS A 3 -13.00 0.10 58.53
CA HIS A 3 -13.56 1.49 58.63
C HIS A 3 -12.51 2.59 58.44
N GLY A 4 -12.66 3.50 57.60
CA GLY A 4 -13.64 4.42 57.05
C GLY A 4 -12.82 5.61 56.55
N SER A 5 -13.19 6.45 55.76
CA SER A 5 -14.12 7.53 55.71
C SER A 5 -13.82 8.43 54.50
N GLY A 6 -14.87 8.87 53.85
CA GLY A 6 -14.84 9.76 52.73
C GLY A 6 -14.60 11.23 53.09
N THR A 7 -14.25 11.97 52.06
CA THR A 7 -14.33 13.44 52.07
C THR A 7 -14.84 13.94 50.72
N THR A 8 -16.03 14.46 50.75
CA THR A 8 -16.67 15.21 49.67
C THR A 8 -16.20 16.65 49.69
N TRP A 9 -15.73 17.16 48.56
CA TRP A 9 -15.61 18.61 48.35
C TRP A 9 -16.72 19.08 47.40
N LYS A 10 -17.67 19.86 47.93
CA LYS A 10 -18.64 20.67 47.16
C LYS A 10 -17.99 22.03 46.90
N ASN A 11 -17.88 22.39 45.62
CA ASN A 11 -17.66 23.80 45.27
C ASN A 11 -18.83 24.26 44.43
N LYS A 12 -19.61 25.23 44.93
CA LYS A 12 -20.68 25.91 44.23
C LYS A 12 -20.10 27.14 43.53
N GLY A 13 -20.11 27.13 42.20
CA GLY A 13 -19.90 28.32 41.39
C GLY A 13 -21.06 28.48 40.42
N ARG A 14 -21.93 29.43 40.67
CA ARG A 14 -23.14 29.75 39.89
C ARG A 14 -22.73 30.79 38.82
N VAL A 15 -22.73 30.40 37.52
CA VAL A 15 -22.70 31.35 36.39
C VAL A 15 -24.01 31.24 35.60
N LYS A 16 -24.65 32.37 35.38
CA LYS A 16 -25.92 32.52 34.66
C LYS A 16 -25.71 32.49 33.15
N GLY A 17 -26.59 31.81 32.44
CA GLY A 17 -27.07 32.17 31.10
C GLY A 17 -26.24 31.65 29.93
N GLY A 18 -26.52 30.46 29.40
CA GLY A 18 -26.14 29.96 28.11
C GLY A 18 -27.00 28.78 27.73
N LYS A 19 -27.80 28.91 26.69
CA LYS A 19 -28.67 27.85 26.18
C LYS A 19 -27.78 26.66 25.74
N SER A 20 -27.89 25.58 26.47
CA SER A 20 -27.28 24.29 26.08
C SER A 20 -28.05 23.72 24.89
N LEU A 21 -27.39 23.66 23.74
CA LEU A 21 -27.85 22.89 22.59
C LEU A 21 -27.44 21.45 22.84
N LEU A 22 -28.35 20.63 23.30
CA LEU A 22 -28.20 19.17 23.37
C LEU A 22 -28.24 18.62 21.94
N VAL A 23 -27.07 18.43 21.36
CA VAL A 23 -26.91 17.61 20.13
C VAL A 23 -26.99 16.16 20.57
N SER A 24 -28.19 15.58 20.39
CA SER A 24 -28.45 14.18 20.62
C SER A 24 -27.76 13.36 19.51
N PHE A 25 -26.63 12.78 19.81
CA PHE A 25 -26.04 11.73 18.97
C PHE A 25 -26.97 10.51 19.04
N ARG A 26 -27.79 10.31 18.02
CA ARG A 26 -28.42 9.03 17.78
C ARG A 26 -27.35 8.02 17.39
N LEU A 27 -27.02 7.13 18.31
CA LEU A 27 -26.43 5.85 18.00
C LEU A 27 -27.35 5.15 16.97
N VAL A 28 -26.89 5.03 15.74
CA VAL A 28 -27.52 4.17 14.75
C VAL A 28 -27.29 2.74 15.24
N PRO A 29 -28.36 1.96 15.52
CA PRO A 29 -28.18 0.58 15.92
C PRO A 29 -27.53 -0.19 14.76
N VAL A 30 -26.47 -0.93 15.06
CA VAL A 30 -25.95 -1.96 14.16
C VAL A 30 -27.08 -2.98 13.96
N ILE A 31 -27.85 -2.83 12.90
CA ILE A 31 -28.85 -3.81 12.49
C ILE A 31 -28.04 -5.03 12.00
N ALA A 32 -28.12 -6.10 12.78
CA ALA A 32 -27.69 -7.42 12.34
C ALA A 32 -28.57 -7.81 11.13
N PHE A 33 -28.07 -7.54 9.92
CA PHE A 33 -28.73 -7.95 8.68
C PHE A 33 -28.67 -9.46 8.57
N CYS A 34 -29.85 -10.07 8.59
CA CYS A 34 -30.09 -11.48 8.38
C CYS A 34 -29.47 -11.92 7.03
N GLY A 35 -28.52 -12.89 7.08
CA GLY A 35 -27.64 -13.27 5.98
C GLY A 35 -28.29 -13.94 4.76
N SER A 36 -29.61 -13.93 4.58
CA SER A 36 -30.25 -14.65 3.48
C SER A 36 -30.50 -13.87 2.19
N ALA A 37 -30.58 -12.53 2.25
CA ALA A 37 -30.83 -11.69 1.06
C ALA A 37 -29.54 -11.31 0.29
N PHE A 38 -28.38 -11.38 0.94
CA PHE A 38 -27.09 -11.04 0.33
C PHE A 38 -26.54 -12.15 -0.58
N HIS A 39 -26.89 -13.41 -0.29
CA HIS A 39 -26.44 -14.58 -1.07
C HIS A 39 -27.01 -14.66 -2.50
N SER A 40 -28.15 -14.03 -2.78
CA SER A 40 -28.80 -14.16 -4.09
C SER A 40 -28.22 -13.26 -5.18
N LYS A 41 -27.64 -12.10 -4.83
CA LYS A 41 -26.99 -11.19 -5.80
C LYS A 41 -25.52 -11.51 -6.08
N GLN A 42 -24.83 -12.21 -5.18
CA GLN A 42 -23.43 -12.64 -5.39
C GLN A 42 -23.29 -13.89 -6.28
N LYS A 43 -24.37 -14.64 -6.53
CA LYS A 43 -24.33 -15.85 -7.37
C LYS A 43 -23.99 -15.59 -8.85
N SER A 44 -24.03 -14.35 -9.33
CA SER A 44 -23.76 -14.00 -10.74
C SER A 44 -22.28 -13.77 -11.07
N VAL A 45 -21.35 -13.85 -10.10
CA VAL A 45 -19.92 -13.54 -10.27
C VAL A 45 -19.08 -14.82 -10.44
N HIS A 46 -19.67 -16.00 -10.34
CA HIS A 46 -18.94 -17.25 -10.58
C HIS A 46 -18.80 -17.50 -12.09
N GLN A 47 -17.59 -17.31 -12.58
CA GLN A 47 -17.20 -17.84 -13.89
C GLN A 47 -17.23 -19.37 -13.82
N GLN A 48 -18.00 -20.01 -14.70
CA GLN A 48 -18.16 -21.47 -14.72
C GLN A 48 -16.78 -22.09 -14.97
N GLY A 49 -16.24 -22.85 -14.01
CA GLY A 49 -14.88 -23.43 -14.07
C GLY A 49 -13.77 -22.67 -13.32
N SER A 50 -14.10 -21.56 -12.63
CA SER A 50 -13.11 -20.89 -11.75
C SER A 50 -12.72 -21.80 -10.58
N MET A 51 -11.41 -21.82 -10.27
CA MET A 51 -10.93 -22.51 -9.08
C MET A 51 -11.21 -21.75 -7.77
N PHE A 52 -11.73 -20.52 -7.86
CA PHE A 52 -11.89 -19.64 -6.71
C PHE A 52 -13.32 -19.61 -6.21
N THR A 53 -13.49 -19.66 -4.88
CA THR A 53 -14.75 -19.43 -4.19
C THR A 53 -14.61 -18.25 -3.25
N VAL A 54 -15.61 -17.36 -3.25
CA VAL A 54 -15.66 -16.25 -2.30
C VAL A 54 -15.95 -16.78 -0.90
N THR A 55 -15.10 -16.43 0.07
CA THR A 55 -15.20 -16.87 1.45
C THR A 55 -15.18 -15.65 2.39
N PRO A 56 -16.07 -15.55 3.39
CA PRO A 56 -16.04 -14.46 4.36
C PRO A 56 -14.77 -14.53 5.23
N ILE A 57 -14.26 -13.36 5.60
CA ILE A 57 -13.18 -13.21 6.59
C ILE A 57 -13.64 -12.31 7.75
N PRO A 58 -13.01 -12.42 8.94
CA PRO A 58 -13.33 -11.57 10.08
C PRO A 58 -13.22 -10.08 9.77
N ASN A 59 -14.10 -9.29 10.36
CA ASN A 59 -14.15 -7.82 10.28
C ASN A 59 -14.37 -7.25 8.85
N GLN A 60 -14.73 -8.09 7.90
CA GLN A 60 -15.15 -7.70 6.58
C GLN A 60 -16.47 -6.94 6.63
N TYR A 61 -16.61 -5.87 5.87
CA TYR A 61 -17.84 -5.08 5.82
C TYR A 61 -18.10 -4.52 4.42
N ALA A 62 -19.34 -4.08 4.18
CA ALA A 62 -19.71 -3.50 2.92
C ALA A 62 -19.38 -2.00 2.88
N VAL A 63 -18.64 -1.58 1.86
CA VAL A 63 -18.37 -0.18 1.54
C VAL A 63 -19.11 0.15 0.26
N ASN A 64 -20.06 1.09 0.33
CA ASN A 64 -20.86 1.49 -0.84
C ASN A 64 -21.56 0.31 -1.54
N GLY A 65 -22.05 -0.65 -0.74
CA GLY A 65 -22.72 -1.85 -1.25
C GLY A 65 -21.80 -2.96 -1.74
N THR A 66 -20.47 -2.78 -1.64
CA THR A 66 -19.46 -3.74 -2.08
C THR A 66 -18.68 -4.27 -0.87
N MET A 67 -18.54 -5.57 -0.76
CA MET A 67 -17.77 -6.19 0.33
C MET A 67 -16.28 -5.81 0.25
N PHE A 68 -15.69 -5.44 1.39
CA PHE A 68 -14.28 -5.04 1.50
C PHE A 68 -13.57 -5.75 2.65
N PRO A 69 -12.40 -6.35 2.38
CA PRO A 69 -11.88 -6.81 1.10
C PRO A 69 -12.64 -8.04 0.59
N LEU A 70 -12.35 -8.53 -0.62
CA LEU A 70 -12.82 -9.85 -1.06
C LEU A 70 -11.80 -10.91 -0.68
N ALA A 71 -12.26 -12.07 -0.20
CA ALA A 71 -11.38 -13.23 -0.01
C ALA A 71 -11.80 -14.37 -0.93
N LEU A 72 -10.80 -14.95 -1.60
CA LEU A 72 -10.91 -16.06 -2.53
C LEU A 72 -10.17 -17.26 -1.96
N THR A 73 -10.85 -18.38 -1.86
CA THR A 73 -10.28 -19.67 -1.45
C THR A 73 -10.44 -20.69 -2.57
N PRO A 74 -9.69 -21.83 -2.54
CA PRO A 74 -9.94 -22.91 -3.48
C PRO A 74 -11.39 -23.36 -3.44
N THR A 75 -11.97 -23.65 -4.60
CA THR A 75 -13.33 -24.21 -4.72
C THR A 75 -13.46 -25.48 -3.86
N PRO A 76 -14.58 -25.69 -3.14
CA PRO A 76 -14.82 -26.91 -2.39
C PRO A 76 -14.61 -28.16 -3.28
N GLY A 77 -13.80 -29.10 -2.78
CA GLY A 77 -13.46 -30.31 -3.55
C GLY A 77 -12.24 -30.19 -4.47
N ALA A 78 -11.59 -29.00 -4.54
CA ALA A 78 -10.32 -28.87 -5.27
C ALA A 78 -9.27 -29.82 -4.67
N THR A 79 -8.76 -30.74 -5.49
CA THR A 79 -7.76 -31.77 -5.11
C THR A 79 -6.35 -31.24 -5.16
N ASP A 80 -6.08 -30.26 -6.02
CA ASP A 80 -4.79 -29.57 -6.12
C ASP A 80 -4.93 -28.10 -5.71
N ARG A 81 -4.24 -27.74 -4.63
CA ARG A 81 -4.18 -26.38 -4.06
C ARG A 81 -2.76 -25.82 -4.07
N SER A 82 -1.87 -26.46 -4.84
CA SER A 82 -0.46 -26.08 -4.91
C SER A 82 -0.28 -24.69 -5.56
N PHE A 83 0.84 -24.04 -5.26
CA PHE A 83 1.19 -22.75 -5.89
C PHE A 83 1.35 -22.85 -7.41
N PRO A 84 1.92 -23.90 -8.03
CA PRO A 84 1.92 -24.03 -9.49
C PRO A 84 0.51 -24.00 -10.10
N THR A 85 -0.46 -24.62 -9.44
CA THR A 85 -1.86 -24.59 -9.86
C THR A 85 -2.46 -23.20 -9.62
N LEU A 86 -2.16 -22.53 -8.50
CA LEU A 86 -2.55 -21.15 -8.25
C LEU A 86 -2.00 -20.22 -9.33
N VAL A 87 -0.71 -20.30 -9.66
CA VAL A 87 -0.05 -19.49 -10.72
C VAL A 87 -0.77 -19.65 -12.06
N LYS A 88 -1.07 -20.90 -12.45
CA LYS A 88 -1.81 -21.19 -13.67
C LYS A 88 -3.17 -20.48 -13.70
N HIS A 89 -3.95 -20.59 -12.62
CA HIS A 89 -5.27 -19.97 -12.55
C HIS A 89 -5.21 -18.44 -12.43
N VAL A 90 -4.26 -17.90 -11.69
CA VAL A 90 -4.02 -16.44 -11.66
C VAL A 90 -3.68 -15.93 -13.06
N HIS A 91 -2.84 -16.62 -13.82
CA HIS A 91 -2.53 -16.25 -15.19
C HIS A 91 -3.77 -16.30 -16.10
N GLN A 92 -4.61 -17.33 -15.98
CA GLN A 92 -5.82 -17.50 -16.78
C GLN A 92 -6.92 -16.48 -16.44
N GLU A 93 -7.06 -16.15 -15.15
CA GLU A 93 -8.12 -15.32 -14.61
C GLU A 93 -7.62 -13.93 -14.16
N ARG A 94 -6.42 -13.49 -14.59
CA ARG A 94 -5.77 -12.28 -14.11
C ARG A 94 -6.64 -11.02 -14.22
N GLU A 95 -7.29 -10.82 -15.36
CA GLU A 95 -8.15 -9.67 -15.58
C GLU A 95 -9.37 -9.68 -14.65
N TYR A 96 -9.93 -10.86 -14.41
CA TYR A 96 -11.01 -11.04 -13.45
C TYR A 96 -10.56 -10.74 -12.04
N ILE A 97 -9.40 -11.25 -11.59
CA ILE A 97 -8.83 -10.98 -10.24
C ILE A 97 -8.52 -9.49 -10.09
N LEU A 98 -7.89 -8.85 -11.08
CA LEU A 98 -7.60 -7.42 -11.04
C LEU A 98 -8.89 -6.58 -11.07
N ASN A 99 -9.92 -7.00 -11.79
CA ASN A 99 -11.23 -6.34 -11.75
C ASN A 99 -11.90 -6.47 -10.39
N LEU A 100 -11.85 -7.64 -9.76
CA LEU A 100 -12.29 -7.82 -8.37
C LEU A 100 -11.51 -6.91 -7.42
N CYS A 101 -10.20 -6.77 -7.60
CA CYS A 101 -9.37 -5.88 -6.80
C CYS A 101 -9.81 -4.41 -6.96
N LYS A 102 -10.11 -3.96 -8.19
CA LYS A 102 -10.67 -2.63 -8.47
C LYS A 102 -12.01 -2.38 -7.77
N ILE A 103 -12.90 -3.37 -7.79
CA ILE A 103 -14.24 -3.27 -7.21
C ILE A 103 -14.18 -3.31 -5.67
N HIS A 104 -13.45 -4.27 -5.13
CA HIS A 104 -13.40 -4.57 -3.70
C HIS A 104 -12.25 -3.89 -2.96
N GLY A 105 -11.37 -3.14 -3.65
CA GLY A 105 -10.20 -2.47 -3.09
C GLY A 105 -9.02 -3.40 -2.78
N ALA A 106 -9.30 -4.65 -2.41
CA ALA A 106 -8.29 -5.68 -2.19
C ALA A 106 -8.89 -7.08 -2.37
N VAL A 107 -8.05 -8.03 -2.79
CA VAL A 107 -8.37 -9.45 -2.91
C VAL A 107 -7.37 -10.28 -2.12
N LEU A 108 -7.85 -11.04 -1.15
CA LEU A 108 -7.06 -12.01 -0.39
C LEU A 108 -7.20 -13.40 -1.01
N LEU A 109 -6.10 -13.98 -1.47
CA LEU A 109 -6.00 -15.38 -1.89
C LEU A 109 -5.55 -16.20 -0.67
N ARG A 110 -6.38 -17.14 -0.21
CA ARG A 110 -6.17 -17.89 1.04
C ARG A 110 -6.49 -19.37 0.87
N GLY A 111 -5.75 -20.22 1.59
CA GLY A 111 -6.04 -21.66 1.64
C GLY A 111 -5.42 -22.45 0.50
N PHE A 112 -4.44 -21.89 -0.17
CA PHE A 112 -3.53 -22.57 -1.09
C PHE A 112 -2.36 -23.15 -0.29
N THR A 113 -1.75 -24.22 -0.79
CA THR A 113 -0.58 -24.82 -0.15
C THR A 113 0.58 -23.82 -0.22
N GLU A 114 1.14 -23.51 0.94
CA GLU A 114 2.27 -22.61 1.04
C GLU A 114 3.46 -23.07 0.19
N ASP A 115 4.20 -22.11 -0.35
CA ASP A 115 5.42 -22.34 -1.11
C ASP A 115 6.54 -21.41 -0.60
N SER A 116 7.28 -20.84 -1.50
CA SER A 116 8.46 -20.02 -1.25
C SER A 116 8.25 -18.58 -1.77
N ALA A 117 9.25 -17.76 -1.54
CA ALA A 117 9.32 -16.42 -2.16
C ALA A 117 9.27 -16.49 -3.70
N GLU A 118 9.86 -17.53 -4.30
CA GLU A 118 9.86 -17.79 -5.75
C GLU A 118 8.44 -18.11 -6.24
N GLY A 119 7.69 -18.93 -5.48
CA GLY A 119 6.29 -19.20 -5.77
C GLY A 119 5.43 -17.92 -5.73
N PHE A 120 5.65 -17.07 -4.72
CA PHE A 120 5.00 -15.76 -4.67
C PHE A 120 5.40 -14.86 -5.85
N ALA A 121 6.68 -14.85 -6.25
CA ALA A 121 7.14 -14.12 -7.43
C ALA A 121 6.41 -14.59 -8.69
N ALA A 122 6.24 -15.91 -8.86
CA ALA A 122 5.51 -16.47 -9.99
C ALA A 122 4.03 -16.04 -10.00
N VAL A 123 3.37 -15.96 -8.82
CA VAL A 123 2.00 -15.44 -8.71
C VAL A 123 1.96 -13.95 -9.09
N ALA A 124 2.92 -13.14 -8.63
CA ALA A 124 3.00 -11.71 -8.96
C ALA A 124 3.22 -11.49 -10.46
N GLU A 125 4.08 -12.29 -11.08
CA GLU A 125 4.34 -12.25 -12.52
C GLU A 125 3.12 -12.72 -13.35
N ALA A 126 2.37 -13.71 -12.84
CA ALA A 126 1.15 -14.20 -13.48
C ALA A 126 0.05 -13.13 -13.61
N LEU A 127 0.02 -12.14 -12.72
CA LEU A 127 -0.86 -10.97 -12.81
C LEU A 127 -0.46 -10.01 -13.94
N ASN A 128 0.73 -10.18 -14.52
CA ASN A 128 1.24 -9.39 -15.64
C ASN A 128 1.19 -7.87 -15.42
N LEU A 129 1.50 -7.44 -14.21
CA LEU A 129 1.65 -6.02 -13.87
C LEU A 129 3.01 -5.52 -14.33
N VAL A 130 3.07 -4.26 -14.76
CA VAL A 130 4.36 -3.62 -15.07
C VAL A 130 5.20 -3.59 -13.79
N LYS A 131 6.44 -4.07 -13.85
CA LYS A 131 7.37 -4.00 -12.72
C LYS A 131 7.58 -2.54 -12.33
N TYR A 132 7.34 -2.25 -11.06
CA TYR A 132 7.51 -0.91 -10.52
C TYR A 132 8.81 -0.85 -9.71
N PRO A 133 9.77 0.00 -10.08
CA PRO A 133 11.02 0.13 -9.32
C PRO A 133 10.73 0.74 -7.96
N TYR A 134 11.29 0.17 -6.88
CA TYR A 134 11.13 0.73 -5.54
C TYR A 134 12.02 1.97 -5.36
N VAL A 135 11.68 3.06 -6.05
CA VAL A 135 12.36 4.36 -5.96
C VAL A 135 11.49 5.32 -5.13
N GLY A 136 12.10 6.10 -4.24
CA GLY A 136 11.42 7.10 -3.43
C GLY A 136 10.75 6.57 -2.16
N GLY A 137 10.64 5.26 -1.95
CA GLY A 137 10.11 4.68 -0.72
C GLY A 137 10.96 5.00 0.50
N ALA A 138 10.33 5.21 1.67
CA ALA A 138 11.03 5.63 2.89
C ALA A 138 11.67 4.49 3.69
N ALA A 139 11.15 3.27 3.57
CA ALA A 139 11.58 2.12 4.34
C ALA A 139 12.74 1.36 3.70
N PRO A 140 13.74 0.92 4.48
CA PRO A 140 14.71 -0.08 4.01
C PRO A 140 13.98 -1.38 3.61
N ARG A 141 14.40 -1.99 2.51
CA ARG A 141 13.92 -3.27 2.01
C ARG A 141 15.06 -4.06 1.39
N THR A 142 15.05 -5.37 1.61
CA THR A 142 16.00 -6.32 1.01
C THR A 142 15.34 -7.01 -0.18
N ASP A 143 16.05 -7.11 -1.29
CA ASP A 143 15.64 -7.89 -2.45
C ASP A 143 15.70 -9.39 -2.10
N VAL A 144 14.58 -10.10 -2.28
CA VAL A 144 14.45 -11.53 -1.95
C VAL A 144 14.41 -12.38 -3.21
N VAL A 145 13.58 -11.98 -4.19
CA VAL A 145 13.58 -12.55 -5.53
C VAL A 145 13.77 -11.41 -6.51
N ARG A 146 14.88 -11.42 -7.18
CA ARG A 146 15.42 -10.31 -7.96
C ARG A 146 14.38 -9.47 -8.68
N ASP A 147 14.31 -8.18 -8.31
CA ASP A 147 13.46 -7.15 -8.90
C ASP A 147 11.94 -7.45 -8.87
N VAL A 148 11.49 -8.47 -8.14
CA VAL A 148 10.08 -8.86 -8.05
C VAL A 148 9.57 -8.86 -6.62
N VAL A 149 10.30 -9.53 -5.69
CA VAL A 149 9.89 -9.72 -4.30
C VAL A 149 10.92 -9.12 -3.37
N PHE A 150 10.42 -8.31 -2.45
CA PHE A 150 11.20 -7.62 -1.42
C PHE A 150 10.70 -7.97 -0.03
N THR A 151 11.54 -7.79 0.98
CA THR A 151 11.04 -7.74 2.36
C THR A 151 10.06 -6.57 2.48
N THR A 152 9.10 -6.67 3.41
CA THR A 152 8.36 -5.48 3.85
C THR A 152 9.28 -4.58 4.67
N ASN A 153 8.76 -3.41 5.11
CA ASN A 153 9.52 -2.52 5.99
C ASN A 153 10.12 -3.29 7.19
N GLU A 154 11.43 -3.23 7.32
CA GLU A 154 12.23 -3.95 8.34
C GLU A 154 12.30 -3.19 9.68
N SER A 155 11.48 -2.15 9.89
CA SER A 155 11.41 -1.41 11.15
C SER A 155 11.15 -2.33 12.35
N PRO A 156 11.58 -1.91 13.57
CA PRO A 156 11.44 -2.71 14.78
C PRO A 156 10.03 -3.27 14.98
N PRO A 157 9.90 -4.51 15.50
CA PRO A 157 8.59 -5.13 15.75
C PRO A 157 7.68 -4.35 16.70
N SER A 158 8.27 -3.57 17.61
CA SER A 158 7.55 -2.72 18.57
C SER A 158 6.95 -1.46 17.97
N GLU A 159 7.34 -1.09 16.75
CA GLU A 159 6.86 0.12 16.08
C GLU A 159 5.75 -0.23 15.09
N PRO A 160 4.54 0.35 15.23
CA PRO A 160 3.52 0.24 14.21
C PRO A 160 3.89 1.09 12.98
N ILE A 161 3.41 0.70 11.81
CA ILE A 161 3.47 1.56 10.62
C ILE A 161 2.07 2.13 10.42
N PRO A 162 1.89 3.46 10.49
CA PRO A 162 0.58 4.08 10.30
C PRO A 162 0.05 3.89 8.88
N PHE A 163 -1.26 4.12 8.69
CA PHE A 163 -1.91 4.01 7.39
C PHE A 163 -1.32 4.94 6.35
N HIS A 164 -1.03 4.38 5.17
CA HIS A 164 -0.51 5.10 4.01
C HIS A 164 -0.90 4.41 2.71
N HIS A 165 -0.81 5.13 1.61
CA HIS A 165 -0.70 4.55 0.28
C HIS A 165 0.78 4.30 -0.04
N GLU A 166 1.08 3.19 -0.71
CA GLU A 166 2.47 2.85 -1.06
C GLU A 166 3.07 3.92 -1.97
N ILE A 167 4.22 4.47 -1.55
CA ILE A 167 5.00 5.47 -2.30
C ILE A 167 4.15 6.69 -2.73
N ALA A 168 3.18 7.12 -1.92
CA ALA A 168 2.31 8.25 -2.25
C ALA A 168 3.03 9.62 -2.27
N GLN A 169 4.28 9.68 -1.85
CA GLN A 169 5.13 10.88 -1.80
C GLN A 169 5.82 11.20 -3.12
N VAL A 170 5.61 10.41 -4.17
CA VAL A 170 6.14 10.67 -5.52
C VAL A 170 5.00 11.01 -6.49
N PRO A 171 5.30 11.70 -7.61
CA PRO A 171 4.28 12.08 -8.59
C PRO A 171 3.54 10.87 -9.21
N ASP A 172 4.26 9.79 -9.47
CA ASP A 172 3.74 8.57 -10.12
C ASP A 172 3.92 7.34 -9.22
N PRO A 173 2.97 7.10 -8.28
CA PRO A 173 3.02 5.97 -7.36
C PRO A 173 2.58 4.66 -8.03
N PRO A 174 2.91 3.48 -7.45
CA PRO A 174 2.49 2.19 -7.97
C PRO A 174 0.98 2.00 -7.88
N SER A 175 0.42 1.26 -8.85
CA SER A 175 -1.01 0.96 -8.89
C SER A 175 -1.40 -0.17 -7.93
N TYR A 176 -0.52 -1.14 -7.74
CA TYR A 176 -0.77 -2.30 -6.89
C TYR A 176 0.37 -2.57 -5.94
N ILE A 177 0.01 -3.03 -4.75
CA ILE A 177 0.94 -3.67 -3.83
C ILE A 177 0.40 -5.03 -3.44
N MET A 178 1.27 -6.02 -3.37
CA MET A 178 0.96 -7.37 -2.93
C MET A 178 1.77 -7.71 -1.70
N PHE A 179 1.15 -8.45 -0.78
CA PHE A 179 1.84 -9.02 0.37
C PHE A 179 1.64 -10.52 0.42
N TYR A 180 2.67 -11.24 0.80
CA TYR A 180 2.69 -12.69 0.97
C TYR A 180 3.15 -13.05 2.38
N CYS A 181 2.40 -13.92 3.04
CA CYS A 181 2.76 -14.44 4.35
C CYS A 181 3.66 -15.66 4.22
N ASP A 182 4.96 -15.45 4.35
CA ASP A 182 5.98 -16.51 4.34
C ASP A 182 6.13 -17.16 5.72
N VAL A 183 6.09 -16.35 6.79
CA VAL A 183 6.09 -16.82 8.17
C VAL A 183 5.01 -16.09 8.97
N GLU A 184 4.06 -16.85 9.50
CA GLU A 184 2.97 -16.30 10.34
C GLU A 184 3.55 -15.59 11.56
N PRO A 185 3.02 -14.41 11.93
CA PRO A 185 3.39 -13.77 13.18
C PRO A 185 2.90 -14.62 14.36
N PHE A 186 3.74 -14.69 15.39
CA PHE A 186 3.36 -15.35 16.63
C PHE A 186 2.19 -14.60 17.31
N LYS A 187 2.26 -13.26 17.33
CA LYS A 187 1.23 -12.38 17.87
C LYS A 187 1.29 -11.02 17.23
N GLY A 188 0.15 -10.43 16.91
CA GLY A 188 0.06 -9.17 16.19
C GLY A 188 0.54 -9.29 14.75
N GLY A 189 1.12 -8.22 14.20
CA GLY A 189 1.76 -8.22 12.89
C GLY A 189 0.83 -8.31 11.70
N GLU A 190 -0.47 -8.13 11.93
CA GLU A 190 -1.44 -7.99 10.86
C GLU A 190 -1.09 -6.81 9.97
N THR A 191 -1.62 -6.84 8.76
CA THR A 191 -1.62 -5.70 7.82
C THR A 191 -3.03 -5.16 7.71
N PRO A 192 -3.44 -4.25 8.62
CA PRO A 192 -4.75 -3.62 8.53
C PRO A 192 -4.89 -2.83 7.24
N ILE A 193 -6.08 -2.87 6.66
CA ILE A 193 -6.44 -2.13 5.44
C ILE A 193 -7.72 -1.32 5.66
N ILE A 194 -7.84 -0.20 4.93
CA ILE A 194 -9.03 0.66 4.95
C ILE A 194 -9.27 1.27 3.58
N ARG A 195 -10.54 1.46 3.22
CA ARG A 195 -10.92 2.16 1.99
C ARG A 195 -10.63 3.66 2.09
N SER A 196 -9.89 4.15 1.12
CA SER A 196 -9.47 5.55 1.05
C SER A 196 -10.61 6.54 0.79
N ASP A 197 -11.69 6.10 0.11
CA ASP A 197 -12.89 6.90 -0.09
C ASP A 197 -13.64 7.15 1.22
N GLN A 198 -13.68 6.19 2.14
CA GLN A 198 -14.27 6.38 3.47
C GLN A 198 -13.47 7.38 4.32
N VAL A 199 -12.13 7.31 4.22
CA VAL A 199 -11.25 8.26 4.90
C VAL A 199 -11.44 9.66 4.34
N ALA A 200 -11.55 9.81 3.02
CA ALA A 200 -11.85 11.08 2.37
C ALA A 200 -13.21 11.64 2.80
N GLU A 201 -14.25 10.80 2.80
CA GLU A 201 -15.58 11.20 3.24
C GLU A 201 -15.58 11.73 4.68
N PHE A 202 -14.98 10.98 5.61
CA PHE A 202 -14.80 11.43 6.99
C PHE A 202 -14.05 12.76 7.07
N PHE A 203 -12.95 12.90 6.31
CA PHE A 203 -12.11 14.10 6.33
C PHE A 203 -12.85 15.34 5.86
N PHE A 204 -13.59 15.25 4.73
CA PHE A 204 -14.40 16.35 4.22
C PHE A 204 -15.60 16.69 5.09
N GLN A 205 -16.21 15.69 5.76
CA GLN A 205 -17.34 15.93 6.67
C GLN A 205 -16.91 16.58 7.99
N THR A 206 -15.73 16.20 8.51
CA THR A 206 -15.28 16.62 9.83
C THR A 206 -14.43 17.92 9.79
N TYR A 207 -13.62 18.08 8.74
CA TYR A 207 -12.70 19.21 8.57
C TYR A 207 -12.81 19.82 7.16
N PRO A 208 -14.00 20.34 6.76
CA PRO A 208 -14.25 20.73 5.37
C PRO A 208 -13.30 21.79 4.84
N GLU A 209 -12.94 22.80 5.65
CA GLU A 209 -12.04 23.89 5.25
C GLU A 209 -10.62 23.34 5.02
N PHE A 210 -10.09 22.58 5.96
CA PHE A 210 -8.76 21.98 5.82
C PHE A 210 -8.71 20.92 4.72
N ALA A 211 -9.78 20.16 4.53
CA ALA A 211 -9.87 19.20 3.44
C ALA A 211 -9.85 19.86 2.06
N ALA A 212 -10.52 21.04 1.92
CA ALA A 212 -10.48 21.84 0.72
C ALA A 212 -9.07 22.42 0.45
N GLU A 213 -8.38 22.90 1.49
CA GLU A 213 -6.99 23.36 1.36
C GLU A 213 -6.03 22.24 0.93
N VAL A 214 -6.16 21.05 1.53
CA VAL A 214 -5.35 19.86 1.17
C VAL A 214 -5.63 19.43 -0.27
N GLU A 215 -6.88 19.50 -0.72
CA GLU A 215 -7.25 19.17 -2.10
C GLU A 215 -6.67 20.16 -3.11
N GLU A 216 -6.74 21.45 -2.79
CA GLU A 216 -6.29 22.55 -3.67
C GLU A 216 -4.77 22.62 -3.74
N LYS A 217 -4.11 22.64 -2.58
CA LYS A 217 -2.67 22.89 -2.46
C LYS A 217 -1.81 21.64 -2.63
N GLY A 218 -2.37 20.45 -2.35
CA GLY A 218 -1.60 19.24 -2.21
C GLY A 218 -0.69 19.25 -0.98
N VAL A 219 0.27 18.33 -0.93
CA VAL A 219 1.18 18.15 0.21
C VAL A 219 2.62 17.96 -0.25
N LYS A 220 3.57 18.53 0.50
CA LYS A 220 5.02 18.28 0.37
C LYS A 220 5.48 17.44 1.55
N TYR A 221 6.39 16.50 1.29
CA TYR A 221 7.02 15.65 2.30
C TYR A 221 8.45 16.10 2.55
N ILE A 222 8.82 16.22 3.81
CA ILE A 222 10.14 16.66 4.26
C ILE A 222 10.78 15.50 5.00
N ARG A 223 11.98 15.09 4.59
CA ARG A 223 12.72 14.00 5.23
C ARG A 223 14.22 14.25 5.19
N VAL A 224 14.90 13.93 6.29
CA VAL A 224 16.35 13.78 6.34
C VAL A 224 16.69 12.30 6.17
N MET A 225 17.38 11.98 5.08
CA MET A 225 17.82 10.63 4.75
C MET A 225 19.27 10.45 5.17
N PRO A 226 19.64 9.35 5.84
CA PRO A 226 21.03 9.07 6.17
C PRO A 226 21.88 8.79 4.92
N LYS A 227 23.20 8.89 5.07
CA LYS A 227 24.16 8.51 4.03
C LYS A 227 24.13 6.99 3.75
N GLU A 228 23.98 6.17 4.80
CA GLU A 228 23.89 4.71 4.74
C GLU A 228 22.57 4.26 5.38
N ASP A 229 22.05 3.08 4.98
CA ASP A 229 20.80 2.56 5.51
C ASP A 229 20.87 2.32 7.02
N ASP A 230 19.89 2.82 7.75
CA ASP A 230 19.72 2.70 9.19
C ASP A 230 18.51 1.80 9.51
N ASN A 231 18.75 0.52 9.71
CA ASN A 231 17.72 -0.47 10.01
C ASN A 231 17.13 -0.35 11.41
N SER A 232 17.64 0.57 12.24
CA SER A 232 17.03 0.88 13.55
C SER A 232 15.87 1.87 13.44
N SER A 233 15.66 2.48 12.27
CA SER A 233 14.59 3.44 11.99
C SER A 233 13.64 2.94 10.91
N ALA A 234 12.33 3.14 11.13
CA ALA A 234 11.29 2.82 10.14
C ALA A 234 11.44 3.62 8.82
N ILE A 235 12.16 4.73 8.85
CA ILE A 235 12.40 5.64 7.73
C ILE A 235 13.90 5.81 7.45
N GLY A 236 14.71 4.91 7.97
CA GLY A 236 16.18 4.98 7.90
C GLY A 236 16.78 4.61 6.53
N ARG A 237 15.99 4.55 5.45
CA ARG A 237 16.50 4.30 4.11
C ARG A 237 17.38 5.46 3.66
N SER A 238 18.62 5.14 3.26
CA SER A 238 19.60 6.14 2.82
C SER A 238 19.19 6.83 1.51
N TRP A 239 19.77 7.98 1.24
CA TRP A 239 19.56 8.64 -0.02
C TRP A 239 20.12 7.83 -1.21
N LYS A 240 21.21 7.08 -1.02
CA LYS A 240 21.75 6.17 -2.03
C LYS A 240 20.76 5.08 -2.42
N SER A 241 20.24 4.40 -1.41
CA SER A 241 19.25 3.34 -1.57
C SER A 241 17.92 3.87 -2.12
N THR A 242 17.47 5.06 -1.63
CA THR A 242 16.22 5.69 -2.05
C THR A 242 16.21 6.06 -3.53
N PHE A 243 17.30 6.64 -4.02
CA PHE A 243 17.43 7.08 -5.42
C PHE A 243 18.17 6.07 -6.31
N GLN A 244 18.56 4.92 -5.75
CA GLN A 244 19.30 3.86 -6.46
C GLN A 244 20.56 4.41 -7.15
N CYS A 245 21.36 5.16 -6.40
CA CYS A 245 22.55 5.86 -6.89
C CYS A 245 23.75 5.66 -5.95
N THR A 246 24.94 5.99 -6.43
CA THR A 246 26.19 5.88 -5.67
C THR A 246 26.83 7.22 -5.38
N THR A 247 26.53 8.24 -6.19
CA THR A 247 27.09 9.58 -6.07
C THR A 247 26.03 10.64 -5.77
N LYS A 248 26.48 11.81 -5.27
CA LYS A 248 25.60 12.94 -5.01
C LYS A 248 24.98 13.50 -6.31
N GLU A 249 25.76 13.55 -7.37
CA GLU A 249 25.37 14.06 -8.69
C GLU A 249 24.25 13.20 -9.31
N GLU A 250 24.33 11.87 -9.14
CA GLU A 250 23.27 10.95 -9.56
C GLU A 250 22.01 11.17 -8.74
N ALA A 251 22.13 11.32 -7.39
CA ALA A 251 21.00 11.62 -6.52
C ALA A 251 20.33 12.95 -6.91
N GLU A 252 21.13 14.00 -7.15
CA GLU A 252 20.62 15.31 -7.58
C GLU A 252 19.91 15.24 -8.93
N THR A 253 20.43 14.44 -9.86
CA THR A 253 19.77 14.22 -11.15
C THR A 253 18.42 13.52 -10.98
N ALA A 254 18.35 12.51 -10.11
CA ALA A 254 17.10 11.82 -9.78
C ALA A 254 16.09 12.76 -9.09
N MET A 255 16.55 13.57 -8.15
CA MET A 255 15.69 14.55 -7.44
C MET A 255 15.15 15.64 -8.36
N LYS A 256 15.99 16.18 -9.25
CA LYS A 256 15.57 17.16 -10.29
C LYS A 256 14.45 16.59 -11.16
N LYS A 257 14.58 15.33 -11.58
CA LYS A 257 13.59 14.65 -12.44
C LYS A 257 12.20 14.56 -11.80
N ILE A 258 12.12 14.43 -10.47
CA ILE A 258 10.85 14.33 -9.74
C ILE A 258 10.47 15.64 -9.04
N GLY A 259 11.16 16.75 -9.31
CA GLY A 259 10.86 18.07 -8.75
C GLY A 259 11.15 18.20 -7.25
N THR A 260 11.99 17.34 -6.67
CA THR A 260 12.39 17.41 -5.27
C THR A 260 13.51 18.42 -5.09
N THR A 261 13.40 19.29 -4.09
CA THR A 261 14.48 20.19 -3.62
C THR A 261 15.25 19.53 -2.48
N TRP A 262 16.51 19.94 -2.27
CA TRP A 262 17.38 19.29 -1.30
C TRP A 262 18.44 20.21 -0.70
N GLU A 263 18.98 19.72 0.42
CA GLU A 263 20.09 20.32 1.14
C GLU A 263 21.03 19.18 1.63
N TRP A 264 22.30 19.25 1.26
CA TRP A 264 23.33 18.35 1.79
C TRP A 264 23.78 18.83 3.16
N LEU A 265 23.67 17.96 4.18
CA LEU A 265 24.11 18.25 5.52
C LEU A 265 25.60 17.95 5.69
N GLU A 266 26.25 18.57 6.69
CA GLU A 266 27.70 18.42 6.94
C GLU A 266 28.12 16.97 7.21
N ASN A 267 27.27 16.18 7.88
CA ASN A 267 27.50 14.77 8.17
C ASN A 267 27.32 13.84 6.96
N GLY A 268 26.93 14.38 5.80
CA GLY A 268 26.67 13.65 4.57
C GLY A 268 25.25 13.10 4.43
N ASP A 269 24.36 13.40 5.38
CA ASP A 269 22.93 13.16 5.25
C ASP A 269 22.31 14.13 4.24
N LEU A 270 21.10 13.81 3.78
CA LEU A 270 20.39 14.57 2.75
C LEU A 270 19.00 14.97 3.25
N ARG A 271 18.77 16.26 3.44
CA ARG A 271 17.43 16.80 3.66
C ARG A 271 16.75 17.01 2.31
N THR A 272 15.52 16.49 2.16
CA THR A 272 14.73 16.64 0.95
C THR A 272 13.36 17.23 1.25
N ILE A 273 12.83 18.00 0.27
CA ILE A 273 11.45 18.48 0.24
C ILE A 273 10.88 18.05 -1.12
N SER A 274 9.87 17.19 -1.12
CA SER A 274 9.24 16.73 -2.37
C SER A 274 8.59 17.90 -3.13
N ALA A 275 8.33 17.70 -4.41
CA ALA A 275 7.33 18.50 -5.09
C ALA A 275 5.98 18.40 -4.36
N ALA A 276 5.10 19.39 -4.52
CA ALA A 276 3.73 19.26 -4.07
C ALA A 276 3.04 18.15 -4.87
N VAL A 277 2.52 17.14 -4.16
CA VAL A 277 1.77 16.04 -4.78
C VAL A 277 0.30 16.11 -4.36
N PRO A 278 -0.64 15.72 -5.24
CA PRO A 278 -2.06 15.67 -4.88
C PRO A 278 -2.28 14.71 -3.72
N ALA A 279 -2.87 15.20 -2.62
CA ALA A 279 -3.20 14.40 -1.44
C ALA A 279 -4.62 13.85 -1.47
N ILE A 280 -5.50 14.48 -2.25
CA ILE A 280 -6.85 14.02 -2.57
C ILE A 280 -6.88 13.75 -4.08
N ARG A 281 -7.31 12.55 -4.46
CA ARG A 281 -7.42 12.15 -5.87
C ARG A 281 -8.82 11.63 -6.14
N THR A 282 -9.36 11.89 -7.34
CA THR A 282 -10.67 11.33 -7.73
C THR A 282 -10.46 10.01 -8.47
N ASP A 283 -11.07 8.94 -7.98
CA ASP A 283 -11.13 7.68 -8.71
C ASP A 283 -12.10 7.82 -9.90
N ARG A 284 -11.57 7.76 -11.11
CA ARG A 284 -12.37 7.93 -12.34
C ARG A 284 -13.42 6.85 -12.53
N ARG A 285 -13.26 5.67 -11.94
CA ARG A 285 -14.19 4.54 -12.05
C ARG A 285 -15.47 4.79 -11.24
N SER A 286 -15.31 5.39 -10.05
CA SER A 286 -16.40 5.60 -9.10
C SER A 286 -16.80 7.08 -8.96
N GLY A 287 -16.00 8.02 -9.46
CA GLY A 287 -16.17 9.46 -9.24
C GLY A 287 -15.90 9.91 -7.79
N ARG A 288 -15.42 9.01 -6.91
CA ARG A 288 -15.22 9.28 -5.49
C ARG A 288 -13.86 9.90 -5.22
N LYS A 289 -13.79 10.79 -4.24
CA LYS A 289 -12.54 11.30 -3.71
C LYS A 289 -11.86 10.25 -2.85
N MET A 290 -10.55 10.11 -3.00
CA MET A 290 -9.66 9.24 -2.25
C MET A 290 -8.71 10.07 -1.41
N PHE A 291 -8.55 9.75 -0.13
CA PHE A 291 -7.50 10.31 0.73
C PHE A 291 -6.17 9.66 0.35
N PHE A 292 -5.66 10.01 -0.84
CA PHE A 292 -4.51 9.35 -1.47
C PHE A 292 -3.20 10.02 -1.06
N ASN A 293 -2.66 9.63 0.08
CA ASN A 293 -1.45 10.26 0.60
C ASN A 293 -0.80 9.38 1.69
N SER A 294 0.31 9.86 2.25
CA SER A 294 0.99 9.33 3.44
C SER A 294 1.05 10.36 4.57
N MET A 295 0.12 11.33 4.61
CA MET A 295 0.17 12.44 5.58
C MET A 295 0.13 11.94 7.02
N VAL A 296 -0.81 11.03 7.35
CA VAL A 296 -0.91 10.44 8.69
C VAL A 296 0.37 9.69 9.04
N ALA A 297 0.91 8.90 8.12
CA ALA A 297 2.13 8.15 8.37
C ALA A 297 3.35 9.07 8.60
N ALA A 298 3.47 10.13 7.82
CA ALA A 298 4.56 11.10 7.98
C ALA A 298 4.42 11.86 9.30
N TYR A 299 3.21 12.37 9.61
CA TYR A 299 2.96 13.20 10.80
C TYR A 299 3.02 12.42 12.12
N THR A 300 2.77 11.10 12.10
CA THR A 300 2.71 10.29 13.33
C THR A 300 3.81 9.25 13.45
N GLY A 301 4.49 8.90 12.35
CA GLY A 301 5.40 7.77 12.29
C GLY A 301 6.78 8.06 11.70
N TRP A 302 7.01 9.23 11.08
CA TRP A 302 8.36 9.57 10.61
C TRP A 302 9.19 10.19 11.73
N ILE A 303 9.54 9.37 12.70
CA ILE A 303 10.28 9.76 13.89
C ILE A 303 11.60 8.98 13.98
N ASP A 304 12.70 9.71 14.03
CA ASP A 304 14.01 9.21 14.44
C ASP A 304 14.88 10.38 14.93
N SER A 305 16.16 10.15 15.17
CA SER A 305 17.08 11.22 15.63
C SER A 305 17.27 12.35 14.61
N ARG A 306 16.90 12.14 13.35
CA ARG A 306 17.03 13.11 12.23
C ARG A 306 15.72 13.80 11.90
N ASN A 307 14.58 13.19 12.19
CA ASN A 307 13.26 13.60 11.71
C ASN A 307 12.29 13.82 12.87
N ASP A 308 11.69 15.01 12.87
CA ASP A 308 10.57 15.37 13.73
C ASP A 308 9.27 15.17 12.91
N PRO A 309 8.38 14.26 13.29
CA PRO A 309 7.19 13.94 12.50
C PRO A 309 6.27 15.13 12.34
N THR A 310 6.22 16.07 13.29
CA THR A 310 5.39 17.28 13.20
C THR A 310 5.87 18.27 12.13
N LYS A 311 7.09 18.08 11.63
CA LYS A 311 7.73 18.89 10.56
C LYS A 311 7.95 18.10 9.27
N SER A 312 7.45 16.86 9.22
CA SER A 312 7.66 15.96 8.07
C SER A 312 6.74 16.25 6.89
N ILE A 313 5.75 17.13 7.04
CA ILE A 313 4.83 17.53 5.99
C ILE A 313 4.41 19.00 6.12
N VAL A 314 4.18 19.62 4.97
CA VAL A 314 3.53 20.94 4.83
C VAL A 314 2.57 20.89 3.64
N LEU A 315 1.65 21.85 3.55
CA LEU A 315 0.84 22.03 2.34
C LEU A 315 1.71 22.49 1.15
N GLY A 316 1.18 22.42 -0.06
CA GLY A 316 1.92 22.73 -1.26
C GLY A 316 2.45 24.18 -1.33
N ASP A 317 1.86 25.10 -0.58
CA ASP A 317 2.30 26.49 -0.42
C ASP A 317 3.20 26.74 0.81
N ASP A 318 3.73 25.66 1.40
CA ASP A 318 4.57 25.64 2.61
C ASP A 318 3.84 26.03 3.91
N THR A 319 2.51 26.18 3.91
CA THR A 319 1.75 26.38 5.14
C THR A 319 1.69 25.10 5.98
N ALA A 320 1.64 25.28 7.31
CA ALA A 320 1.57 24.15 8.23
C ALA A 320 0.25 23.38 8.11
N VAL A 321 0.32 22.06 8.28
CA VAL A 321 -0.87 21.19 8.32
C VAL A 321 -1.60 21.30 9.65
N ASN A 322 -2.90 21.01 9.64
CA ASN A 322 -3.68 20.86 10.86
C ASN A 322 -3.40 19.48 11.51
N GLY A 323 -2.50 19.48 12.50
CA GLY A 323 -2.08 18.25 13.18
C GLY A 323 -3.22 17.57 13.94
N GLU A 324 -4.16 18.33 14.55
CA GLU A 324 -5.33 17.76 15.25
C GLU A 324 -6.20 16.99 14.27
N ALA A 325 -6.47 17.54 13.10
CA ALA A 325 -7.24 16.87 12.06
C ALA A 325 -6.57 15.55 11.62
N LEU A 326 -5.24 15.54 11.45
CA LEU A 326 -4.51 14.32 11.09
C LEU A 326 -4.57 13.24 12.18
N LEU A 327 -4.50 13.62 13.46
CA LEU A 327 -4.67 12.69 14.57
C LEU A 327 -6.09 12.10 14.60
N LYS A 328 -7.12 12.90 14.30
CA LYS A 328 -8.50 12.43 14.19
C LYS A 328 -8.71 11.50 12.99
N VAL A 329 -8.06 11.78 11.87
CA VAL A 329 -8.03 10.85 10.73
C VAL A 329 -7.36 9.53 11.12
N ALA A 330 -6.26 9.55 11.87
CA ALA A 330 -5.60 8.35 12.37
C ALA A 330 -6.51 7.51 13.29
N GLU A 331 -7.28 8.18 14.19
CA GLU A 331 -8.29 7.51 15.03
C GLU A 331 -9.37 6.85 14.17
N PHE A 332 -9.93 7.57 13.20
CA PHE A 332 -10.93 7.05 12.28
C PHE A 332 -10.41 5.83 11.50
N GLN A 333 -9.19 5.90 10.98
CA GLN A 333 -8.56 4.79 10.26
C GLN A 333 -8.40 3.56 11.16
N ARG A 334 -7.96 3.74 12.40
CA ARG A 334 -7.82 2.67 13.37
C ARG A 334 -9.16 1.99 13.68
N ASP A 335 -10.22 2.76 13.85
CA ASP A 335 -11.51 2.27 14.31
C ASP A 335 -12.34 1.62 13.20
N ASN A 336 -12.07 1.98 11.93
CA ASN A 336 -12.81 1.50 10.75
C ASN A 336 -12.01 0.56 9.84
N ARG A 337 -10.84 0.09 10.28
CA ARG A 337 -10.00 -0.82 9.50
C ARG A 337 -10.55 -2.24 9.45
N VAL A 338 -10.26 -2.94 8.37
CA VAL A 338 -10.30 -4.41 8.35
C VAL A 338 -8.95 -4.95 8.78
N CYS A 339 -8.99 -5.89 9.70
CA CYS A 339 -7.81 -6.51 10.26
C CYS A 339 -8.04 -8.02 10.36
N PHE A 340 -7.21 -8.83 9.74
CA PHE A 340 -7.27 -10.29 9.78
C PHE A 340 -5.92 -10.88 10.15
N GLN A 341 -5.96 -12.06 10.79
CA GLN A 341 -4.77 -12.83 11.11
C GLN A 341 -4.16 -13.40 9.82
N TRP A 342 -2.87 -13.21 9.62
CA TRP A 342 -2.12 -13.84 8.55
C TRP A 342 -2.10 -15.35 8.73
N LYS A 343 -2.19 -16.08 7.62
CA LYS A 343 -1.90 -17.51 7.51
C LYS A 343 -0.78 -17.70 6.50
N LYS A 344 0.12 -18.63 6.78
CA LYS A 344 1.18 -18.96 5.84
C LYS A 344 0.59 -19.33 4.48
N GLY A 345 1.16 -18.79 3.41
CA GLY A 345 0.63 -18.95 2.06
C GLY A 345 -0.42 -17.91 1.65
N ASP A 346 -0.91 -17.05 2.56
CA ASP A 346 -1.82 -15.95 2.19
C ASP A 346 -1.14 -14.97 1.25
N ILE A 347 -1.84 -14.58 0.20
CA ILE A 347 -1.45 -13.48 -0.69
C ILE A 347 -2.59 -12.46 -0.71
N ILE A 348 -2.32 -11.19 -0.40
CA ILE A 348 -3.26 -10.11 -0.65
C ILE A 348 -2.78 -9.22 -1.79
N VAL A 349 -3.66 -8.96 -2.75
CA VAL A 349 -3.47 -7.98 -3.82
C VAL A 349 -4.29 -6.75 -3.47
N ILE A 350 -3.65 -5.60 -3.38
CA ILE A 350 -4.25 -4.34 -2.97
C ILE A 350 -4.22 -3.37 -4.15
N ASP A 351 -5.36 -2.82 -4.52
CA ASP A 351 -5.43 -1.62 -5.37
C ASP A 351 -4.96 -0.43 -4.55
N ASN A 352 -3.71 -0.03 -4.78
CA ASN A 352 -3.05 1.05 -4.03
C ASN A 352 -3.72 2.41 -4.24
N PHE A 353 -4.59 2.57 -5.24
CA PHE A 353 -5.28 3.82 -5.48
C PHE A 353 -6.47 4.03 -4.52
N VAL A 354 -7.16 2.96 -4.14
CA VAL A 354 -8.40 3.04 -3.34
C VAL A 354 -8.28 2.44 -1.94
N THR A 355 -7.14 1.84 -1.60
CA THR A 355 -6.97 1.15 -0.32
C THR A 355 -5.64 1.52 0.33
N MET A 356 -5.72 2.02 1.54
CA MET A 356 -4.57 2.26 2.41
C MET A 356 -4.26 1.01 3.22
N HIS A 357 -3.00 0.85 3.60
CA HIS A 357 -2.56 -0.24 4.46
C HIS A 357 -1.65 0.27 5.59
N SER A 358 -1.52 -0.56 6.62
CA SER A 358 -0.71 -0.28 7.81
C SER A 358 -0.07 -1.57 8.34
N ARG A 359 0.75 -1.49 9.40
CA ARG A 359 1.30 -2.67 10.08
C ARG A 359 1.10 -2.53 11.59
N ASN A 360 0.50 -3.52 12.21
CA ASN A 360 0.48 -3.62 13.66
C ASN A 360 1.86 -4.02 14.21
N THR A 361 2.12 -3.68 15.47
CA THR A 361 3.25 -4.24 16.24
C THR A 361 3.13 -5.76 16.31
N PHE A 362 4.26 -6.45 16.48
CA PHE A 362 4.26 -7.92 16.51
C PHE A 362 5.34 -8.52 17.39
N GLU A 363 5.13 -9.78 17.75
CA GLU A 363 6.14 -10.63 18.35
C GLU A 363 6.70 -11.58 17.27
N ARG A 364 8.02 -11.76 17.26
CA ARG A 364 8.68 -12.69 16.32
C ARG A 364 8.29 -14.15 16.60
N PRO A 365 8.32 -15.04 15.59
CA PRO A 365 8.69 -14.79 14.20
C PRO A 365 7.61 -14.07 13.42
N ARG A 366 7.95 -13.36 12.35
CA ARG A 366 7.07 -12.83 11.30
C ARG A 366 7.90 -12.54 10.06
N ARG A 367 7.48 -13.08 8.91
CA ARG A 367 8.05 -12.69 7.62
C ARG A 367 6.93 -12.50 6.61
N ILE A 368 6.68 -11.24 6.25
CA ILE A 368 5.80 -10.87 5.16
C ILE A 368 6.66 -10.31 4.04
N LEU A 369 6.45 -10.79 2.83
CA LEU A 369 7.13 -10.32 1.63
C LEU A 369 6.20 -9.41 0.84
N ALA A 370 6.75 -8.57 -0.01
CA ALA A 370 6.02 -7.63 -0.84
C ALA A 370 6.44 -7.70 -2.30
N ALA A 371 5.49 -7.48 -3.20
CA ALA A 371 5.72 -7.21 -4.60
C ALA A 371 4.93 -5.97 -5.01
N ILE A 372 5.48 -5.16 -5.93
CA ILE A 372 4.90 -3.88 -6.31
C ILE A 372 4.68 -3.87 -7.82
N GLY A 373 3.47 -3.55 -8.24
CA GLY A 373 3.07 -3.46 -9.64
C GLY A 373 2.77 -2.03 -10.07
N GLY A 374 3.27 -1.65 -11.23
CA GLY A 374 2.90 -0.43 -11.93
C GLY A 374 1.49 -0.51 -12.53
N PRO A 375 1.10 0.49 -13.34
CA PRO A 375 -0.18 0.46 -14.00
C PRO A 375 -0.30 -0.82 -14.81
N SER A 376 -1.45 -1.47 -14.72
CA SER A 376 -1.77 -2.49 -15.70
C SER A 376 -1.83 -1.81 -17.06
N LEU A 377 -1.47 -2.53 -18.13
CA LEU A 377 -1.55 -2.03 -19.51
C LEU A 377 -2.97 -1.57 -19.92
N ASP A 378 -3.96 -1.80 -19.07
CA ASP A 378 -5.37 -1.43 -19.26
C ASP A 378 -5.70 0.05 -18.91
N GLY A 379 -4.68 0.91 -18.86
CA GLY A 379 -4.88 2.36 -18.83
C GLY A 379 -5.58 2.91 -17.59
N PHE A 380 -4.92 2.83 -16.44
CA PHE A 380 -5.18 3.79 -15.37
C PHE A 380 -4.62 5.14 -15.79
N ALA A 381 -5.44 5.93 -16.46
CA ALA A 381 -5.15 7.33 -16.60
C ALA A 381 -5.16 7.93 -15.18
N THR A 382 -3.98 8.26 -14.66
CA THR A 382 -3.80 9.01 -13.42
C THR A 382 -4.56 10.31 -13.54
N GLY A 383 -5.66 10.42 -12.80
CA GLY A 383 -6.49 11.63 -12.79
C GLY A 383 -5.88 12.70 -11.93
N SER A 384 -4.74 13.23 -12.29
CA SER A 384 -4.24 14.48 -11.72
C SER A 384 -4.58 15.60 -12.70
N GLY A 385 -5.46 16.51 -12.30
CA GLY A 385 -5.72 17.76 -13.02
C GLY A 385 -4.56 18.76 -12.98
N ILE A 386 -3.38 18.32 -12.62
CA ILE A 386 -2.15 19.10 -12.76
C ILE A 386 -1.66 18.80 -14.17
N ARG A 387 -1.67 19.82 -15.03
CA ARG A 387 -1.07 19.77 -16.36
C ARG A 387 0.34 19.21 -16.23
N GLN A 388 0.58 18.02 -16.75
CA GLN A 388 1.93 17.62 -17.11
C GLN A 388 2.41 18.65 -18.13
N ALA A 389 3.54 19.30 -17.83
CA ALA A 389 4.26 20.04 -18.84
C ALA A 389 4.52 19.06 -19.98
N GLU A 390 3.95 19.32 -21.13
CA GLU A 390 4.20 18.56 -22.37
C GLU A 390 5.70 18.61 -22.62
N SER A 391 6.39 17.49 -22.39
CA SER A 391 7.70 17.29 -22.96
C SER A 391 7.50 16.97 -24.43
N THR A 392 7.43 18.01 -25.23
CA THR A 392 7.63 17.89 -26.68
C THR A 392 9.08 17.51 -26.93
N VAL A 393 9.34 16.22 -27.02
CA VAL A 393 10.47 15.71 -27.76
C VAL A 393 9.88 14.85 -28.85
N GLY A 394 9.67 15.51 -29.99
CA GLY A 394 9.46 14.83 -31.25
C GLY A 394 10.79 14.25 -31.69
N GLU A 395 10.85 12.93 -31.81
CA GLU A 395 11.77 12.26 -32.72
C GLU A 395 10.99 11.21 -33.47
N ASP A 396 10.86 11.47 -34.77
CA ASP A 396 10.36 10.55 -35.79
C ASP A 396 11.25 9.30 -35.81
N ILE A 397 10.68 8.15 -35.42
CA ILE A 397 11.26 6.85 -35.68
C ILE A 397 10.57 6.28 -36.92
N PRO A 398 11.26 6.10 -38.06
CA PRO A 398 10.67 5.52 -39.24
C PRO A 398 10.34 4.04 -39.02
N ALA A 399 9.18 3.62 -39.53
CA ALA A 399 8.67 2.26 -39.48
C ALA A 399 9.66 1.25 -40.15
N PRO A 400 9.82 0.04 -39.60
CA PRO A 400 10.64 -0.99 -40.24
C PRO A 400 9.87 -1.59 -41.40
N THR A 401 10.45 -1.47 -42.60
CA THR A 401 10.05 -2.19 -43.79
C THR A 401 10.49 -3.66 -43.68
N SER A 402 9.53 -4.59 -43.81
CA SER A 402 9.83 -5.99 -44.18
C SER A 402 10.23 -6.03 -45.68
N PRO A 403 10.98 -6.97 -46.21
CA PRO A 403 10.64 -8.38 -46.19
C PRO A 403 11.77 -9.43 -46.27
N VAL A 404 11.37 -10.68 -46.02
CA VAL A 404 11.77 -11.95 -46.68
C VAL A 404 13.24 -12.33 -46.78
N GLY A 405 13.56 -13.45 -46.11
CA GLY A 405 14.76 -14.24 -46.27
C GLY A 405 14.67 -15.54 -45.49
N THR A 406 14.16 -16.58 -46.14
CA THR A 406 14.22 -17.97 -45.68
C THR A 406 15.59 -18.53 -45.95
N ASP A 407 16.35 -18.90 -44.90
CA ASP A 407 17.45 -19.85 -45.00
C ASP A 407 17.49 -20.78 -43.79
N PRO A 408 17.80 -22.10 -43.98
CA PRO A 408 17.64 -23.09 -42.94
C PRO A 408 18.81 -23.19 -42.00
N LEU A 409 18.52 -23.50 -40.72
CA LEU A 409 19.48 -23.74 -39.66
C LEU A 409 20.36 -25.00 -39.90
N PRO A 410 21.66 -24.97 -39.60
CA PRO A 410 22.51 -26.16 -39.64
C PRO A 410 22.33 -27.03 -38.39
N ALA A 411 22.47 -28.34 -38.59
CA ALA A 411 22.32 -29.38 -37.60
C ALA A 411 23.44 -29.36 -36.52
N PRO A 412 23.18 -29.86 -35.30
CA PRO A 412 24.17 -29.85 -34.22
C PRO A 412 25.20 -30.98 -34.41
N ALA A 413 26.48 -30.61 -34.21
CA ALA A 413 27.61 -31.52 -34.23
C ALA A 413 27.70 -32.32 -32.93
N SER A 414 27.77 -33.65 -33.05
CA SER A 414 28.05 -34.61 -32.00
C SER A 414 29.50 -34.50 -31.51
N GLY A 415 29.69 -34.28 -30.23
CA GLY A 415 31.01 -34.28 -29.58
C GLY A 415 30.95 -34.92 -28.20
N GLN A 416 31.13 -36.24 -28.15
CA GLN A 416 31.33 -36.97 -26.89
C GLN A 416 32.69 -36.57 -26.29
N ARG A 417 32.71 -36.20 -24.99
CA ARG A 417 33.91 -36.37 -24.15
C ARG A 417 33.51 -37.06 -22.85
N ARG A 418 34.12 -38.21 -22.67
CA ARG A 418 34.08 -39.05 -21.49
C ARG A 418 34.80 -38.35 -20.32
N PHE A 419 34.22 -38.38 -19.16
CA PHE A 419 34.88 -38.12 -17.90
C PHE A 419 35.21 -39.42 -17.22
N ASN A 420 36.48 -39.58 -16.83
CA ASN A 420 36.98 -40.69 -16.03
C ASN A 420 37.18 -40.15 -14.58
N PRO A 421 36.84 -40.92 -13.54
CA PRO A 421 37.13 -40.50 -12.18
C PRO A 421 38.37 -41.21 -11.65
N THR A 422 39.28 -40.42 -11.04
CA THR A 422 40.30 -40.99 -10.09
C THR A 422 40.56 -39.95 -8.99
N THR A 423 40.17 -40.32 -7.81
CA THR A 423 40.86 -40.42 -6.50
C THR A 423 42.00 -39.45 -6.20
N THR A 424 41.84 -38.61 -5.23
CA THR A 424 42.42 -38.66 -3.86
C THR A 424 41.78 -37.55 -3.02
#